data_a2f8bcf71608e1debc1ed6a477385bfb
#
_entry.id   a2f8bcf71608e1debc1ed6a477385bfb
#
_cell.length_a   1.000
_cell.length_b   1.000
_cell.length_c   1.000
_cell.angle_alpha   90.00
_cell.angle_beta   90.00
_cell.angle_gamma   90.00
#
_symmetry.space_group_name_H-M   'P 1'
#
loop_
_entity.id
_entity.type
_entity.pdbx_description
1 polymer ?
#
loop_
_entity_poly.entity_id
_entity_poly.type
_entity_poly.pdbx_seq_one_letter_code
_entity_poly.pdbx_strand_id
1 'polypeptide(L)'
;MREKQKKAKEANLGQDPIGGLLFKLAMPAILAQLINVLYNMVDRMYIGHIPNVGPSALTGVGVTMPAIMCISAFAALVSMGGAPRASIMMGKGKHEEAEKILGNCTAMLCLVAVILTILFLIFGKDILLIFGASENTIEYAWAYMQIYSCGTIFVQLALGLNAFINAQGFAKIGMLTVVIGAICNIILDPIFIFLLNMGVRGAALATIISQGVSCVWILKFLMGNKSTLRLQTRYMRIQPKVVIPCVALGVSPFIMQFTESILNVCFNTSLLKYGGDTAVGAMTILGSVMQFTMLPLQGLSQGAQPIVSFNYGANNIKRVKKAFRLLLLCSLSFTVIMWTVCMLFPQLFIGIFTSDAQLAEYTKWAIHIYMAATLIFGIQIACQQTFIALGNAKVSVFLALLRKVILLIPLIYILPNFFADKTMAVFLAEPVADVIAVTTTAVLFAKEYRRLKE
;
A
#
# COMPACT_ATOMS: atom_id res chain seq x y z
N MET A 1 -9.08 -48.02 -3.49
CA MET A 1 -10.16 -47.05 -3.76
C MET A 1 -9.60 -45.66 -3.52
N ARG A 2 -9.59 -44.79 -4.53
CA ARG A 2 -8.89 -43.52 -4.60
C ARG A 2 -9.67 -42.45 -3.84
N GLU A 3 -9.25 -42.06 -2.66
CA GLU A 3 -9.59 -40.77 -2.10
C GLU A 3 -8.94 -39.67 -2.94
N LYS A 4 -9.70 -39.15 -3.87
CA LYS A 4 -9.42 -37.87 -4.50
C LYS A 4 -9.61 -36.76 -3.46
N GLN A 5 -8.61 -36.50 -2.62
CA GLN A 5 -8.49 -35.24 -1.93
C GLN A 5 -8.60 -34.13 -2.99
N LYS A 6 -9.66 -33.32 -2.93
CA LYS A 6 -9.77 -32.03 -3.60
C LYS A 6 -8.65 -31.13 -3.06
N LYS A 7 -7.42 -31.30 -3.55
CA LYS A 7 -6.39 -30.25 -3.45
C LYS A 7 -7.02 -29.03 -4.09
N ALA A 8 -7.22 -27.97 -3.32
CA ALA A 8 -7.51 -26.66 -3.87
C ALA A 8 -6.46 -26.43 -4.96
N LYS A 9 -6.91 -26.38 -6.22
CA LYS A 9 -6.00 -26.32 -7.38
C LYS A 9 -5.19 -25.04 -7.24
N GLU A 10 -3.93 -25.17 -6.84
CA GLU A 10 -2.96 -24.08 -6.81
C GLU A 10 -2.96 -23.36 -8.16
N ALA A 11 -2.80 -22.04 -8.15
CA ALA A 11 -2.70 -21.28 -9.38
C ALA A 11 -1.39 -21.62 -10.09
N ASN A 12 -1.47 -22.27 -11.25
CA ASN A 12 -0.28 -22.54 -12.06
C ASN A 12 0.07 -21.29 -12.88
N LEU A 13 1.04 -20.50 -12.36
CA LEU A 13 1.46 -19.23 -12.96
C LEU A 13 1.94 -19.39 -14.42
N GLY A 14 2.51 -20.54 -14.76
CA GLY A 14 3.07 -20.82 -16.09
C GLY A 14 2.07 -21.41 -17.10
N GLN A 15 0.94 -22.01 -16.66
CA GLN A 15 0.08 -22.80 -17.55
C GLN A 15 -1.38 -22.35 -17.56
N ASP A 16 -1.94 -21.90 -16.43
CA ASP A 16 -3.35 -21.52 -16.35
C ASP A 16 -3.67 -20.35 -17.31
N PRO A 17 -4.90 -20.27 -17.86
CA PRO A 17 -5.35 -19.15 -18.69
C PRO A 17 -5.19 -17.81 -17.96
N ILE A 18 -4.53 -16.84 -18.60
CA ILE A 18 -4.14 -15.56 -17.95
C ILE A 18 -5.35 -14.81 -17.37
N GLY A 19 -6.50 -14.77 -18.08
CA GLY A 19 -7.68 -14.05 -17.58
C GLY A 19 -8.23 -14.64 -16.29
N GLY A 20 -8.41 -15.98 -16.27
CA GLY A 20 -8.86 -16.70 -15.08
C GLY A 20 -7.84 -16.62 -13.93
N LEU A 21 -6.55 -16.67 -14.28
CA LEU A 21 -5.45 -16.56 -13.33
C LEU A 21 -5.40 -15.17 -12.67
N LEU A 22 -5.52 -14.10 -13.48
CA LEU A 22 -5.56 -12.72 -12.97
C LEU A 22 -6.74 -12.55 -12.02
N PHE A 23 -7.94 -13.00 -12.39
CA PHE A 23 -9.11 -12.91 -11.52
C PHE A 23 -8.92 -13.69 -10.21
N LYS A 24 -8.38 -14.93 -10.31
CA LYS A 24 -8.12 -15.80 -9.14
C LYS A 24 -7.13 -15.20 -8.15
N LEU A 25 -6.17 -14.39 -8.62
CA LEU A 25 -5.17 -13.75 -7.77
C LEU A 25 -5.57 -12.33 -7.36
N ALA A 26 -6.20 -11.56 -8.24
CA ALA A 26 -6.58 -10.18 -7.96
C ALA A 26 -7.77 -10.07 -6.99
N MET A 27 -8.80 -10.91 -7.13
CA MET A 27 -9.99 -10.82 -6.25
C MET A 27 -9.65 -11.00 -4.77
N PRO A 28 -8.88 -12.03 -4.35
CA PRO A 28 -8.45 -12.11 -2.96
C PRO A 28 -7.61 -10.92 -2.51
N ALA A 29 -6.74 -10.38 -3.37
CA ALA A 29 -5.94 -9.21 -3.04
C ALA A 29 -6.80 -7.95 -2.86
N ILE A 30 -7.79 -7.72 -3.71
CA ILE A 30 -8.76 -6.61 -3.58
C ILE A 30 -9.55 -6.76 -2.28
N LEU A 31 -10.07 -7.95 -1.99
CA LEU A 31 -10.81 -8.22 -0.75
C LEU A 31 -9.93 -7.99 0.48
N ALA A 32 -8.65 -8.38 0.45
CA ALA A 32 -7.72 -8.10 1.53
C ALA A 32 -7.55 -6.59 1.78
N GLN A 33 -7.45 -5.77 0.72
CA GLN A 33 -7.37 -4.31 0.86
C GLN A 33 -8.64 -3.72 1.47
N LEU A 34 -9.81 -4.16 1.03
CA LEU A 34 -11.09 -3.71 1.58
C LEU A 34 -11.23 -4.07 3.06
N ILE A 35 -10.91 -5.32 3.43
CA ILE A 35 -10.93 -5.78 4.82
C ILE A 35 -9.97 -4.97 5.68
N ASN A 36 -8.78 -4.65 5.15
CA ASN A 36 -7.79 -3.83 5.85
C ASN A 36 -8.32 -2.43 6.18
N VAL A 37 -9.01 -1.79 5.24
CA VAL A 37 -9.65 -0.49 5.49
C VAL A 37 -10.79 -0.60 6.49
N LEU A 38 -11.64 -1.62 6.36
CA LEU A 38 -12.77 -1.82 7.26
C LEU A 38 -12.33 -2.04 8.71
N TYR A 39 -11.33 -2.89 8.95
CA TYR A 39 -10.89 -3.12 10.33
C TYR A 39 -10.22 -1.86 10.93
N ASN A 40 -9.44 -1.10 10.16
CA ASN A 40 -8.88 0.18 10.61
C ASN A 40 -9.97 1.20 10.98
N MET A 41 -11.10 1.16 10.24
CA MET A 41 -12.26 2.01 10.54
C MET A 41 -12.94 1.60 11.86
N VAL A 42 -13.12 0.29 12.08
CA VAL A 42 -13.69 -0.25 13.32
C VAL A 42 -12.81 0.05 14.53
N ASP A 43 -11.49 -0.13 14.42
CA ASP A 43 -10.52 0.22 15.47
C ASP A 43 -10.64 1.69 15.88
N ARG A 44 -10.72 2.61 14.91
CA ARG A 44 -10.92 4.04 15.19
C ARG A 44 -12.28 4.34 15.83
N MET A 45 -13.32 3.61 15.44
CA MET A 45 -14.63 3.74 16.09
C MET A 45 -14.55 3.36 17.57
N TYR A 46 -13.89 2.26 17.92
CA TYR A 46 -13.69 1.88 19.32
C TYR A 46 -12.89 2.91 20.09
N ILE A 47 -11.77 3.41 19.54
CA ILE A 47 -10.95 4.45 20.17
C ILE A 47 -11.77 5.73 20.40
N GLY A 48 -12.57 6.16 19.42
CA GLY A 48 -13.42 7.35 19.53
C GLY A 48 -14.51 7.24 20.59
N HIS A 49 -14.89 6.03 21.00
CA HIS A 49 -15.91 5.77 22.02
C HIS A 49 -15.33 5.50 23.42
N ILE A 50 -14.03 5.70 23.62
CA ILE A 50 -13.43 5.60 24.97
C ILE A 50 -14.07 6.65 25.88
N PRO A 51 -14.64 6.26 27.05
CA PRO A 51 -15.30 7.19 27.95
C PRO A 51 -14.38 8.35 28.38
N ASN A 52 -14.90 9.56 28.39
CA ASN A 52 -14.27 10.82 28.80
C ASN A 52 -13.12 11.33 27.93
N VAL A 53 -12.44 10.48 27.15
CA VAL A 53 -11.22 10.86 26.40
C VAL A 53 -11.28 10.52 24.91
N GLY A 54 -12.37 9.94 24.43
CA GLY A 54 -12.50 9.45 23.05
C GLY A 54 -12.03 10.42 21.96
N PRO A 55 -12.51 11.68 21.90
CA PRO A 55 -12.08 12.64 20.88
C PRO A 55 -10.57 12.93 20.91
N SER A 56 -10.00 13.15 22.10
CA SER A 56 -8.56 13.41 22.28
C SER A 56 -7.72 12.17 21.99
N ALA A 57 -8.21 10.99 22.37
CA ALA A 57 -7.60 9.71 22.09
C ALA A 57 -7.57 9.42 20.57
N LEU A 58 -8.70 9.63 19.89
CA LEU A 58 -8.81 9.45 18.44
C LEU A 58 -7.87 10.39 17.69
N THR A 59 -7.81 11.66 18.10
CA THR A 59 -6.89 12.65 17.52
C THR A 59 -5.44 12.25 17.77
N GLY A 60 -5.11 11.83 19.00
CA GLY A 60 -3.77 11.37 19.37
C GLY A 60 -3.32 10.17 18.54
N VAL A 61 -4.17 9.15 18.39
CA VAL A 61 -3.88 7.99 17.52
C VAL A 61 -3.79 8.41 16.05
N GLY A 62 -4.61 9.38 15.61
CA GLY A 62 -4.52 9.94 14.26
C GLY A 62 -3.14 10.50 13.93
N VAL A 63 -2.50 11.17 14.90
CA VAL A 63 -1.13 11.71 14.74
C VAL A 63 -0.07 10.60 14.59
N THR A 64 -0.32 9.38 15.04
CA THR A 64 0.62 8.26 14.85
C THR A 64 0.61 7.69 13.42
N MET A 65 -0.40 8.03 12.59
CA MET A 65 -0.56 7.45 11.25
C MET A 65 0.66 7.65 10.33
N PRO A 66 1.30 8.84 10.24
CA PRO A 66 2.50 9.00 9.44
C PRO A 66 3.64 8.09 9.89
N ALA A 67 3.79 7.86 11.20
CA ALA A 67 4.80 6.95 11.74
C ALA A 67 4.50 5.48 11.36
N ILE A 68 3.26 5.06 11.46
CA ILE A 68 2.80 3.72 11.06
C ILE A 68 2.99 3.51 9.55
N MET A 69 2.68 4.52 8.73
CA MET A 69 2.94 4.49 7.28
C MET A 69 4.43 4.40 6.96
N CYS A 70 5.28 5.09 7.73
CA CYS A 70 6.72 4.97 7.61
C CYS A 70 7.20 3.54 7.90
N ILE A 71 6.73 2.92 8.99
CA ILE A 71 7.02 1.52 9.32
C ILE A 71 6.59 0.59 8.18
N SER A 72 5.39 0.77 7.63
CA SER A 72 4.88 -0.03 6.51
C SER A 72 5.66 0.19 5.22
N ALA A 73 6.15 1.41 4.96
CA ALA A 73 6.98 1.71 3.80
C ALA A 73 8.32 0.95 3.84
N PHE A 74 8.93 0.78 5.03
CA PHE A 74 10.13 -0.04 5.18
C PHE A 74 9.86 -1.52 4.94
N ALA A 75 8.69 -2.06 5.33
CA ALA A 75 8.30 -3.41 4.94
C ALA A 75 8.19 -3.55 3.42
N ALA A 76 7.57 -2.56 2.75
CA ALA A 76 7.45 -2.52 1.30
C ALA A 76 8.81 -2.41 0.61
N LEU A 77 9.77 -1.64 1.17
CA LEU A 77 11.13 -1.51 0.66
C LEU A 77 11.80 -2.88 0.46
N VAL A 78 11.63 -3.78 1.39
CA VAL A 78 12.26 -5.10 1.35
C VAL A 78 11.41 -6.10 0.55
N SER A 79 10.11 -6.14 0.82
CA SER A 79 9.23 -7.18 0.32
C SER A 79 8.75 -6.95 -1.11
N MET A 80 8.37 -5.72 -1.48
CA MET A 80 7.88 -5.42 -2.82
C MET A 80 9.00 -5.41 -3.88
N GLY A 81 10.27 -5.40 -3.45
CA GLY A 81 11.39 -5.67 -4.33
C GLY A 81 11.82 -7.15 -4.31
N GLY A 82 11.79 -7.79 -3.14
CA GLY A 82 12.19 -9.19 -2.98
C GLY A 82 11.21 -10.18 -3.61
N ALA A 83 9.90 -9.99 -3.41
CA ALA A 83 8.87 -10.90 -3.89
C ALA A 83 8.84 -11.07 -5.43
N PRO A 84 8.88 -9.99 -6.27
CA PRO A 84 8.99 -10.14 -7.71
C PRO A 84 10.26 -10.86 -8.14
N ARG A 85 11.40 -10.57 -7.51
CA ARG A 85 12.67 -11.23 -7.81
C ARG A 85 12.65 -12.71 -7.49
N ALA A 86 12.05 -13.10 -6.35
CA ALA A 86 11.84 -14.50 -6.01
C ALA A 86 10.94 -15.18 -7.05
N SER A 87 9.86 -14.53 -7.49
CA SER A 87 8.97 -15.05 -8.53
C SER A 87 9.67 -15.22 -9.88
N ILE A 88 10.55 -14.29 -10.28
CA ILE A 88 11.41 -14.41 -11.46
C ILE A 88 12.33 -15.64 -11.34
N MET A 89 12.95 -15.86 -10.17
CA MET A 89 13.82 -17.03 -9.96
C MET A 89 13.06 -18.33 -9.99
N MET A 90 11.83 -18.37 -9.44
CA MET A 90 10.93 -19.51 -9.60
C MET A 90 10.62 -19.80 -11.07
N GLY A 91 10.32 -18.76 -11.85
CA GLY A 91 10.08 -18.89 -13.29
C GLY A 91 11.28 -19.46 -14.06
N LYS A 92 12.51 -19.12 -13.63
CA LYS A 92 13.76 -19.70 -14.15
C LYS A 92 14.03 -21.12 -13.70
N GLY A 93 13.19 -21.71 -12.85
CA GLY A 93 13.43 -23.03 -12.24
C GLY A 93 14.48 -23.02 -11.12
N LYS A 94 14.97 -21.85 -10.70
CA LYS A 94 16.01 -21.68 -9.68
C LYS A 94 15.40 -21.51 -8.28
N HIS A 95 14.75 -22.55 -7.77
CA HIS A 95 14.03 -22.51 -6.51
C HIS A 95 14.93 -22.18 -5.32
N GLU A 96 16.15 -22.72 -5.28
CA GLU A 96 17.10 -22.42 -4.20
C GLU A 96 17.49 -20.94 -4.15
N GLU A 97 17.70 -20.29 -5.30
CA GLU A 97 17.97 -18.85 -5.35
C GLU A 97 16.76 -18.03 -4.87
N ALA A 98 15.55 -18.47 -5.21
CA ALA A 98 14.32 -17.84 -4.73
C ALA A 98 14.15 -17.98 -3.20
N GLU A 99 14.48 -19.15 -2.62
CA GLU A 99 14.48 -19.35 -1.17
C GLU A 99 15.58 -18.54 -0.46
N LYS A 100 16.75 -18.36 -1.08
CA LYS A 100 17.80 -17.45 -0.58
C LYS A 100 17.29 -16.00 -0.54
N ILE A 101 16.56 -15.54 -1.56
CA ILE A 101 15.95 -14.21 -1.56
C ILE A 101 14.95 -14.10 -0.40
N LEU A 102 14.05 -15.07 -0.22
CA LEU A 102 13.08 -15.08 0.87
C LEU A 102 13.78 -15.02 2.24
N GLY A 103 14.78 -15.85 2.48
CA GLY A 103 15.52 -15.91 3.75
C GLY A 103 16.29 -14.61 4.04
N ASN A 104 17.00 -14.07 3.03
CA ASN A 104 17.71 -12.79 3.15
C ASN A 104 16.77 -11.63 3.43
N CYS A 105 15.63 -11.55 2.71
CA CYS A 105 14.63 -10.51 2.94
C CYS A 105 14.00 -10.65 4.34
N THR A 106 13.76 -11.87 4.83
CA THR A 106 13.28 -12.10 6.20
C THR A 106 14.27 -11.56 7.23
N ALA A 107 15.56 -11.87 7.09
CA ALA A 107 16.60 -11.35 7.98
C ALA A 107 16.68 -9.80 7.91
N MET A 108 16.54 -9.22 6.73
CA MET A 108 16.51 -7.76 6.56
C MET A 108 15.29 -7.13 7.21
N LEU A 109 14.09 -7.73 7.09
CA LEU A 109 12.88 -7.26 7.77
C LEU A 109 13.05 -7.30 9.29
N CYS A 110 13.66 -8.34 9.84
CA CYS A 110 13.98 -8.42 11.28
C CYS A 110 14.96 -7.31 11.70
N LEU A 111 16.02 -7.06 10.93
CA LEU A 111 16.98 -6.00 11.20
C LEU A 111 16.30 -4.62 11.17
N VAL A 112 15.53 -4.35 10.13
CA VAL A 112 14.77 -3.09 9.99
C VAL A 112 13.79 -2.92 11.15
N ALA A 113 13.10 -3.98 11.56
CA ALA A 113 12.19 -3.94 12.70
C ALA A 113 12.90 -3.53 13.99
N VAL A 114 14.08 -4.10 14.27
CA VAL A 114 14.88 -3.75 15.45
C VAL A 114 15.32 -2.28 15.39
N ILE A 115 15.82 -1.83 14.24
CA ILE A 115 16.25 -0.44 14.05
C ILE A 115 15.08 0.52 14.26
N LEU A 116 13.92 0.26 13.66
CA LEU A 116 12.74 1.09 13.81
C LEU A 116 12.20 1.09 15.24
N THR A 117 12.20 -0.07 15.91
CA THR A 117 11.81 -0.16 17.32
C THR A 117 12.68 0.74 18.19
N ILE A 118 14.02 0.64 18.06
CA ILE A 118 14.96 1.47 18.82
C ILE A 118 14.74 2.96 18.51
N LEU A 119 14.62 3.32 17.22
CA LEU A 119 14.41 4.69 16.77
C LEU A 119 13.14 5.30 17.36
N PHE A 120 12.01 4.58 17.26
CA PHE A 120 10.74 5.09 17.79
C PHE A 120 10.64 5.06 19.32
N LEU A 121 11.33 4.15 20.01
CA LEU A 121 11.37 4.16 21.47
C LEU A 121 12.24 5.32 22.03
N ILE A 122 13.30 5.71 21.31
CA ILE A 122 14.18 6.81 21.73
C ILE A 122 13.61 8.18 21.31
N PHE A 123 13.23 8.32 20.04
CA PHE A 123 12.85 9.61 19.43
C PHE A 123 11.35 9.73 19.17
N GLY A 124 10.53 8.76 19.58
CA GLY A 124 9.12 8.69 19.19
C GLY A 124 8.29 9.90 19.62
N LYS A 125 8.52 10.45 20.81
CA LYS A 125 7.82 11.67 21.25
C LYS A 125 8.16 12.87 20.38
N ASP A 126 9.43 13.06 20.05
CA ASP A 126 9.89 14.18 19.22
C ASP A 126 9.34 14.04 17.79
N ILE A 127 9.34 12.82 17.25
CA ILE A 127 8.75 12.51 15.94
C ILE A 127 7.25 12.80 15.93
N LEU A 128 6.51 12.43 16.98
CA LEU A 128 5.07 12.68 17.07
C LEU A 128 4.76 14.18 17.19
N LEU A 129 5.59 14.95 17.90
CA LEU A 129 5.48 16.41 17.96
C LEU A 129 5.71 17.04 16.57
N ILE A 130 6.68 16.57 15.82
CA ILE A 130 6.93 17.00 14.43
C ILE A 130 5.73 16.66 13.54
N PHE A 131 5.05 15.55 13.77
CA PHE A 131 3.85 15.14 13.03
C PHE A 131 2.57 15.86 13.49
N GLY A 132 2.66 16.77 14.45
CA GLY A 132 1.57 17.65 14.85
C GLY A 132 0.83 17.23 16.11
N ALA A 133 1.44 16.42 16.98
CA ALA A 133 0.89 16.18 18.32
C ALA A 133 0.90 17.47 19.14
N SER A 134 -0.23 17.77 19.79
CA SER A 134 -0.37 18.87 20.75
C SER A 134 -0.10 18.39 22.18
N GLU A 135 0.02 19.32 23.14
CA GLU A 135 0.14 18.99 24.57
C GLU A 135 -0.99 18.09 25.07
N ASN A 136 -2.20 18.26 24.51
CA ASN A 136 -3.39 17.48 24.89
C ASN A 136 -3.45 16.08 24.23
N THR A 137 -2.71 15.85 23.15
CA THR A 137 -2.80 14.61 22.36
C THR A 137 -1.54 13.75 22.42
N ILE A 138 -0.41 14.36 22.81
CA ILE A 138 0.89 13.67 22.81
C ILE A 138 0.93 12.45 23.74
N GLU A 139 0.25 12.49 24.87
CA GLU A 139 0.21 11.37 25.81
C GLU A 139 -0.51 10.16 25.22
N TYR A 140 -1.64 10.39 24.52
CA TYR A 140 -2.38 9.32 23.84
C TYR A 140 -1.59 8.78 22.63
N ALA A 141 -1.02 9.68 21.84
CA ALA A 141 -0.18 9.31 20.70
C ALA A 141 1.02 8.48 21.13
N TRP A 142 1.70 8.90 22.20
CA TRP A 142 2.86 8.19 22.74
C TRP A 142 2.49 6.85 23.37
N ALA A 143 1.41 6.81 24.14
CA ALA A 143 0.93 5.56 24.75
C ALA A 143 0.61 4.49 23.69
N TYR A 144 0.04 4.89 22.56
CA TYR A 144 -0.19 4.01 21.40
C TYR A 144 1.13 3.60 20.74
N MET A 145 1.94 4.60 20.36
CA MET A 145 3.15 4.39 19.57
C MET A 145 4.20 3.58 20.30
N GLN A 146 4.32 3.73 21.60
CA GLN A 146 5.25 2.96 22.43
C GLN A 146 5.00 1.45 22.36
N ILE A 147 3.73 1.04 22.50
CA ILE A 147 3.33 -0.38 22.39
C ILE A 147 3.47 -0.85 20.95
N TYR A 148 3.00 -0.04 19.98
CA TYR A 148 3.11 -0.37 18.56
C TYR A 148 4.56 -0.59 18.13
N SER A 149 5.48 0.24 18.63
CA SER A 149 6.92 0.13 18.33
C SER A 149 7.52 -1.18 18.82
N CYS A 150 7.14 -1.63 20.02
CA CYS A 150 7.58 -2.94 20.54
C CYS A 150 7.12 -4.12 19.65
N GLY A 151 5.98 -3.98 18.99
CA GLY A 151 5.44 -4.98 18.08
C GLY A 151 5.83 -4.81 16.61
N THR A 152 6.68 -3.84 16.27
CA THR A 152 7.08 -3.55 14.88
C THR A 152 7.60 -4.78 14.14
N ILE A 153 8.24 -5.73 14.83
CA ILE A 153 8.72 -6.97 14.24
C ILE A 153 7.57 -7.81 13.64
N PHE A 154 6.44 -7.89 14.33
CA PHE A 154 5.28 -8.63 13.82
C PHE A 154 4.68 -7.93 12.61
N VAL A 155 4.63 -6.59 12.64
CA VAL A 155 4.14 -5.78 11.51
C VAL A 155 5.06 -5.97 10.29
N GLN A 156 6.37 -5.85 10.46
CA GLN A 156 7.34 -6.02 9.37
C GLN A 156 7.26 -7.41 8.75
N LEU A 157 7.20 -8.45 9.57
CA LEU A 157 7.12 -9.83 9.10
C LEU A 157 5.74 -10.14 8.48
N ALA A 158 4.64 -9.67 9.09
CA ALA A 158 3.30 -9.91 8.55
C ALA A 158 3.13 -9.26 7.17
N LEU A 159 3.45 -7.98 7.03
CA LEU A 159 3.35 -7.27 5.76
C LEU A 159 4.38 -7.77 4.74
N GLY A 160 5.62 -7.92 5.18
CA GLY A 160 6.73 -8.27 4.30
C GLY A 160 6.62 -9.69 3.73
N LEU A 161 6.38 -10.68 4.57
CA LEU A 161 6.32 -12.07 4.12
C LEU A 161 5.02 -12.41 3.37
N ASN A 162 3.93 -11.68 3.62
CA ASN A 162 2.69 -11.86 2.86
C ASN A 162 2.87 -11.59 1.37
N ALA A 163 3.75 -10.65 0.99
CA ALA A 163 4.11 -10.40 -0.40
C ALA A 163 4.74 -11.63 -1.08
N PHE A 164 5.56 -12.40 -0.36
CA PHE A 164 6.15 -13.64 -0.87
C PHE A 164 5.13 -14.78 -1.01
N ILE A 165 4.10 -14.82 -0.17
CA ILE A 165 2.98 -15.77 -0.33
C ILE A 165 2.22 -15.45 -1.61
N ASN A 166 1.91 -14.18 -1.86
CA ASN A 166 1.24 -13.72 -3.08
C ASN A 166 2.11 -13.99 -4.33
N ALA A 167 3.42 -13.77 -4.24
CA ALA A 167 4.37 -13.99 -5.33
C ALA A 167 4.46 -15.46 -5.79
N GLN A 168 4.11 -16.40 -4.93
CA GLN A 168 4.01 -17.82 -5.24
C GLN A 168 2.66 -18.22 -5.88
N GLY A 169 1.70 -17.29 -5.98
CA GLY A 169 0.36 -17.56 -6.49
C GLY A 169 -0.67 -17.98 -5.41
N PHE A 170 -0.33 -17.88 -4.12
CA PHE A 170 -1.21 -18.24 -3.01
C PHE A 170 -2.03 -17.03 -2.49
N ALA A 171 -2.62 -16.23 -3.38
CA ALA A 171 -3.34 -15.01 -3.01
C ALA A 171 -4.48 -15.23 -1.99
N LYS A 172 -5.14 -16.40 -2.01
CA LYS A 172 -6.13 -16.76 -0.99
C LYS A 172 -5.53 -16.89 0.41
N ILE A 173 -4.34 -17.45 0.53
CA ILE A 173 -3.62 -17.55 1.82
C ILE A 173 -3.19 -16.16 2.27
N GLY A 174 -2.69 -15.33 1.33
CA GLY A 174 -2.37 -13.93 1.61
C GLY A 174 -3.57 -13.13 2.11
N MET A 175 -4.74 -13.30 1.51
CA MET A 175 -6.00 -12.70 1.98
C MET A 175 -6.37 -13.22 3.37
N LEU A 176 -6.32 -14.53 3.59
CA LEU A 176 -6.65 -15.13 4.90
C LEU A 176 -5.76 -14.59 6.02
N THR A 177 -4.50 -14.26 5.73
CA THR A 177 -3.62 -13.59 6.70
C THR A 177 -4.23 -12.29 7.21
N VAL A 178 -4.73 -11.46 6.28
CA VAL A 178 -5.37 -10.17 6.61
C VAL A 178 -6.69 -10.38 7.36
N VAL A 179 -7.50 -11.34 6.90
CA VAL A 179 -8.78 -11.69 7.55
C VAL A 179 -8.57 -12.14 9.00
N ILE A 180 -7.61 -13.03 9.24
CA ILE A 180 -7.29 -13.54 10.59
C ILE A 180 -6.86 -12.38 11.50
N GLY A 181 -5.96 -11.52 11.02
CA GLY A 181 -5.53 -10.32 11.75
C GLY A 181 -6.69 -9.39 12.06
N ALA A 182 -7.54 -9.09 11.07
CA ALA A 182 -8.69 -8.21 11.22
C ALA A 182 -9.72 -8.75 12.23
N ILE A 183 -10.09 -10.02 12.13
CA ILE A 183 -11.02 -10.65 13.08
C ILE A 183 -10.44 -10.65 14.49
N CYS A 184 -9.16 -10.99 14.64
CA CYS A 184 -8.49 -10.99 15.92
C CYS A 184 -8.49 -9.59 16.55
N ASN A 185 -8.19 -8.54 15.78
CA ASN A 185 -8.19 -7.16 16.24
C ASN A 185 -9.60 -6.70 16.66
N ILE A 186 -10.62 -6.91 15.82
CA ILE A 186 -12.01 -6.52 16.11
C ILE A 186 -12.54 -7.18 17.41
N ILE A 187 -12.08 -8.40 17.71
CA ILE A 187 -12.46 -9.11 18.93
C ILE A 187 -11.68 -8.60 20.14
N LEU A 188 -10.38 -8.34 19.98
CA LEU A 188 -9.50 -7.95 21.09
C LEU A 188 -9.66 -6.47 21.49
N ASP A 189 -9.98 -5.59 20.54
CA ASP A 189 -10.17 -4.16 20.81
C ASP A 189 -11.18 -3.91 21.95
N PRO A 190 -12.44 -4.36 21.88
CA PRO A 190 -13.39 -4.10 22.96
C PRO A 190 -12.98 -4.74 24.30
N ILE A 191 -12.27 -5.87 24.26
CA ILE A 191 -11.79 -6.55 25.47
C ILE A 191 -10.73 -5.69 26.15
N PHE A 192 -9.72 -5.22 25.42
CA PHE A 192 -8.62 -4.46 26.01
C PHE A 192 -9.01 -3.01 26.29
N ILE A 193 -9.76 -2.38 25.39
CA ILE A 193 -10.14 -0.98 25.52
C ILE A 193 -11.13 -0.79 26.67
N PHE A 194 -12.23 -1.57 26.70
CA PHE A 194 -13.35 -1.35 27.60
C PHE A 194 -13.37 -2.33 28.78
N LEU A 195 -13.25 -3.63 28.54
CA LEU A 195 -13.37 -4.63 29.63
C LEU A 195 -12.18 -4.58 30.59
N LEU A 196 -10.95 -4.43 30.06
CA LEU A 196 -9.73 -4.29 30.85
C LEU A 196 -9.36 -2.83 31.16
N ASN A 197 -10.17 -1.86 30.70
CA ASN A 197 -9.98 -0.42 30.91
C ASN A 197 -8.58 0.10 30.52
N MET A 198 -7.95 -0.50 29.51
CA MET A 198 -6.61 -0.10 29.05
C MET A 198 -6.65 1.12 28.11
N GLY A 199 -7.85 1.51 27.62
CA GLY A 199 -8.02 2.64 26.72
C GLY A 199 -7.15 2.54 25.45
N VAL A 200 -6.44 3.61 25.10
CA VAL A 200 -5.59 3.67 23.90
C VAL A 200 -4.47 2.61 23.91
N ARG A 201 -3.92 2.29 25.08
CA ARG A 201 -2.93 1.22 25.22
C ARG A 201 -3.51 -0.15 24.85
N GLY A 202 -4.79 -0.36 25.17
CA GLY A 202 -5.52 -1.57 24.81
C GLY A 202 -5.66 -1.73 23.29
N ALA A 203 -6.00 -0.68 22.57
CA ALA A 203 -6.07 -0.67 21.09
C ALA A 203 -4.71 -1.01 20.46
N ALA A 204 -3.62 -0.39 20.94
CA ALA A 204 -2.28 -0.70 20.46
C ALA A 204 -1.90 -2.17 20.70
N LEU A 205 -2.21 -2.69 21.90
CA LEU A 205 -1.92 -4.08 22.26
C LEU A 205 -2.73 -5.06 21.41
N ALA A 206 -4.02 -4.80 21.18
CA ALA A 206 -4.87 -5.62 20.31
C ALA A 206 -4.31 -5.67 18.89
N THR A 207 -3.90 -4.51 18.35
CA THR A 207 -3.26 -4.43 17.01
C THR A 207 -2.00 -5.28 16.94
N ILE A 208 -1.10 -5.18 17.91
CA ILE A 208 0.16 -5.93 17.91
C ILE A 208 -0.05 -7.43 18.09
N ILE A 209 -0.96 -7.85 18.95
CA ILE A 209 -1.29 -9.27 19.09
C ILE A 209 -1.88 -9.80 17.79
N SER A 210 -2.77 -9.06 17.14
CA SER A 210 -3.37 -9.44 15.86
C SER A 210 -2.34 -9.57 14.74
N GLN A 211 -1.36 -8.65 14.69
CA GLN A 211 -0.21 -8.77 13.77
C GLN A 211 0.67 -9.98 14.14
N GLY A 212 0.85 -10.26 15.42
CA GLY A 212 1.56 -11.46 15.90
C GLY A 212 0.88 -12.75 15.44
N VAL A 213 -0.44 -12.86 15.55
CA VAL A 213 -1.21 -14.01 15.06
C VAL A 213 -1.07 -14.15 13.55
N SER A 214 -1.17 -13.06 12.80
CA SER A 214 -0.95 -13.04 11.35
C SER A 214 0.48 -13.50 11.00
N CYS A 215 1.48 -13.03 11.74
CA CYS A 215 2.89 -13.41 11.57
C CYS A 215 3.10 -14.91 11.80
N VAL A 216 2.55 -15.47 12.87
CA VAL A 216 2.63 -16.92 13.16
C VAL A 216 1.97 -17.73 12.04
N TRP A 217 0.81 -17.29 11.54
CA TRP A 217 0.12 -17.92 10.41
C TRP A 217 1.00 -17.96 9.16
N ILE A 218 1.62 -16.82 8.80
CA ILE A 218 2.53 -16.72 7.66
C ILE A 218 3.75 -17.62 7.82
N LEU A 219 4.41 -17.58 8.97
CA LEU A 219 5.58 -18.38 9.25
C LEU A 219 5.27 -19.88 9.18
N LYS A 220 4.14 -20.30 9.77
CA LYS A 220 3.66 -21.68 9.68
C LYS A 220 3.43 -22.13 8.23
N PHE A 221 2.89 -21.24 7.39
CA PHE A 221 2.69 -21.53 5.97
C PHE A 221 4.04 -21.63 5.23
N LEU A 222 4.93 -20.64 5.37
CA LEU A 222 6.20 -20.58 4.65
C LEU A 222 7.21 -21.66 5.11
N MET A 223 7.13 -22.12 6.34
CA MET A 223 7.94 -23.23 6.84
C MET A 223 7.31 -24.60 6.54
N GLY A 224 6.03 -24.62 6.15
CA GLY A 224 5.26 -25.83 5.87
C GLY A 224 5.51 -26.42 4.49
N ASN A 225 5.01 -27.66 4.29
CA ASN A 225 5.18 -28.42 3.05
C ASN A 225 4.26 -27.94 1.90
N LYS A 226 3.34 -26.99 2.17
CA LYS A 226 2.40 -26.45 1.18
C LYS A 226 2.97 -25.26 0.42
N SER A 227 4.01 -24.62 0.96
CA SER A 227 4.69 -23.49 0.32
C SER A 227 5.64 -23.99 -0.77
N THR A 228 5.63 -23.34 -1.92
CA THR A 228 6.56 -23.61 -3.02
C THR A 228 7.97 -23.14 -2.65
N LEU A 229 8.07 -21.97 -1.99
CA LEU A 229 9.32 -21.44 -1.43
C LEU A 229 9.28 -21.63 0.08
N ARG A 230 10.23 -22.39 0.60
CA ARG A 230 10.31 -22.61 2.05
C ARG A 230 11.26 -21.62 2.70
N LEU A 231 10.80 -21.04 3.80
CA LEU A 231 11.66 -20.25 4.67
C LEU A 231 12.59 -21.19 5.45
N GLN A 232 13.89 -21.12 5.15
CA GLN A 232 14.91 -21.93 5.77
C GLN A 232 15.86 -21.04 6.57
N THR A 233 16.10 -21.37 7.81
CA THR A 233 16.99 -20.62 8.71
C THR A 233 18.42 -20.48 8.17
N ARG A 234 18.91 -21.47 7.41
CA ARG A 234 20.24 -21.43 6.77
C ARG A 234 20.41 -20.26 5.79
N TYR A 235 19.31 -19.75 5.21
CA TYR A 235 19.31 -18.62 4.27
C TYR A 235 18.99 -17.27 4.93
N MET A 236 18.69 -17.27 6.22
CA MET A 236 18.46 -16.04 6.99
C MET A 236 19.78 -15.35 7.35
N ARG A 237 20.54 -15.02 6.32
CA ARG A 237 21.81 -14.26 6.42
C ARG A 237 21.74 -13.09 5.45
N ILE A 238 22.11 -11.90 5.93
CA ILE A 238 22.11 -10.70 5.06
C ILE A 238 23.32 -10.77 4.15
N GLN A 239 23.08 -11.15 2.90
CA GLN A 239 24.08 -11.16 1.84
C GLN A 239 23.83 -9.94 0.94
N PRO A 240 24.75 -8.94 0.89
CA PRO A 240 24.58 -7.72 0.09
C PRO A 240 24.24 -7.99 -1.37
N LYS A 241 24.87 -8.99 -1.98
CA LYS A 241 24.64 -9.41 -3.37
C LYS A 241 23.18 -9.82 -3.64
N VAL A 242 22.46 -10.32 -2.63
CA VAL A 242 21.05 -10.74 -2.71
C VAL A 242 20.13 -9.60 -2.32
N VAL A 243 20.45 -8.89 -1.22
CA VAL A 243 19.58 -7.87 -0.61
C VAL A 243 19.57 -6.58 -1.42
N ILE A 244 20.75 -6.08 -1.87
CA ILE A 244 20.84 -4.79 -2.59
C ILE A 244 19.94 -4.72 -3.81
N PRO A 245 19.89 -5.73 -4.71
CA PRO A 245 18.98 -5.69 -5.84
C PRO A 245 17.50 -5.75 -5.45
N CYS A 246 17.15 -6.39 -4.31
CA CYS A 246 15.78 -6.40 -3.79
C CYS A 246 15.40 -5.02 -3.25
N VAL A 247 16.25 -4.44 -2.40
CA VAL A 247 16.05 -3.09 -1.87
C VAL A 247 15.99 -2.06 -3.00
N ALA A 248 16.89 -2.13 -3.97
CA ALA A 248 16.88 -1.21 -5.12
C ALA A 248 15.55 -1.22 -5.89
N LEU A 249 14.93 -2.37 -6.05
CA LEU A 249 13.60 -2.49 -6.67
C LEU A 249 12.49 -1.99 -5.74
N GLY A 250 12.62 -2.22 -4.44
CA GLY A 250 11.68 -1.79 -3.41
C GLY A 250 11.71 -0.29 -3.10
N VAL A 251 12.75 0.44 -3.54
CA VAL A 251 12.82 1.92 -3.37
C VAL A 251 11.63 2.62 -4.02
N SER A 252 11.13 2.13 -5.16
CA SER A 252 9.98 2.72 -5.84
C SER A 252 8.72 2.69 -4.98
N PRO A 253 8.20 1.53 -4.52
CA PRO A 253 7.04 1.49 -3.63
C PRO A 253 7.30 2.16 -2.27
N PHE A 254 8.54 2.14 -1.77
CA PHE A 254 8.91 2.90 -0.57
C PHE A 254 8.69 4.40 -0.76
N ILE A 255 9.22 4.99 -1.84
CA ILE A 255 9.03 6.42 -2.15
C ILE A 255 7.55 6.73 -2.28
N MET A 256 6.79 5.89 -2.99
CA MET A 256 5.36 6.10 -3.19
C MET A 256 4.58 6.16 -1.87
N GLN A 257 4.90 5.30 -0.91
CA GLN A 257 4.23 5.30 0.41
C GLN A 257 4.76 6.40 1.33
N PHE A 258 6.07 6.58 1.40
CA PHE A 258 6.71 7.55 2.27
C PHE A 258 6.32 8.99 1.90
N THR A 259 6.29 9.32 0.61
CA THR A 259 5.95 10.66 0.13
C THR A 259 4.47 11.00 0.30
N GLU A 260 3.59 10.04 0.53
CA GLU A 260 2.15 10.31 0.73
C GLU A 260 1.90 11.22 1.93
N SER A 261 2.58 10.95 3.05
CA SER A 261 2.48 11.81 4.25
C SER A 261 2.99 13.22 4.00
N ILE A 262 4.10 13.35 3.26
CA ILE A 262 4.68 14.66 2.91
C ILE A 262 3.71 15.44 2.02
N LEU A 263 3.11 14.78 1.02
CA LEU A 263 2.14 15.39 0.11
C LEU A 263 0.92 15.91 0.84
N ASN A 264 0.37 15.16 1.79
CA ASN A 264 -0.73 15.61 2.62
C ASN A 264 -0.40 16.90 3.37
N VAL A 265 0.82 17.00 3.93
CA VAL A 265 1.28 18.24 4.57
C VAL A 265 1.40 19.38 3.58
N CYS A 266 1.98 19.14 2.39
CA CYS A 266 2.15 20.16 1.36
C CYS A 266 0.79 20.70 0.86
N PHE A 267 -0.15 19.80 0.57
CA PHE A 267 -1.51 20.21 0.16
C PHE A 267 -2.23 20.97 1.27
N ASN A 268 -2.27 20.45 2.48
CA ASN A 268 -2.97 21.08 3.59
C ASN A 268 -2.42 22.46 3.92
N THR A 269 -1.08 22.61 3.95
CA THR A 269 -0.43 23.89 4.23
C THR A 269 -0.74 24.93 3.14
N SER A 270 -0.67 24.52 1.86
CA SER A 270 -0.96 25.42 0.76
C SER A 270 -2.44 25.77 0.65
N LEU A 271 -3.34 24.79 0.85
CA LEU A 271 -4.79 25.02 0.80
C LEU A 271 -5.26 25.84 1.99
N LEU A 272 -4.71 25.64 3.19
CA LEU A 272 -5.02 26.48 4.36
C LEU A 272 -4.64 27.93 4.10
N LYS A 273 -3.48 28.17 3.48
CA LYS A 273 -2.98 29.51 3.17
C LYS A 273 -3.87 30.24 2.15
N TYR A 274 -4.41 29.57 1.14
CA TYR A 274 -5.09 30.20 0.02
C TYR A 274 -6.62 30.06 0.05
N GLY A 275 -7.14 28.99 0.65
CA GLY A 275 -8.57 28.65 0.64
C GLY A 275 -9.17 28.40 2.04
N GLY A 276 -8.35 28.51 3.10
CA GLY A 276 -8.80 28.31 4.48
C GLY A 276 -9.27 26.90 4.81
N ASP A 277 -9.99 26.77 5.91
CA ASP A 277 -10.44 25.47 6.44
C ASP A 277 -11.36 24.70 5.49
N THR A 278 -12.19 25.42 4.72
CA THR A 278 -13.08 24.79 3.72
C THR A 278 -12.30 24.06 2.65
N ALA A 279 -11.18 24.63 2.16
CA ALA A 279 -10.33 23.99 1.16
C ALA A 279 -9.60 22.74 1.72
N VAL A 280 -9.15 22.80 2.98
CA VAL A 280 -8.55 21.66 3.68
C VAL A 280 -9.59 20.56 3.91
N GLY A 281 -10.80 20.93 4.32
CA GLY A 281 -11.92 19.99 4.47
C GLY A 281 -12.27 19.29 3.16
N ALA A 282 -12.35 20.05 2.06
CA ALA A 282 -12.55 19.48 0.73
C ALA A 282 -11.41 18.52 0.35
N MET A 283 -10.14 18.88 0.57
CA MET A 283 -9.00 18.00 0.30
C MET A 283 -9.06 16.69 1.07
N THR A 284 -9.54 16.72 2.31
CA THR A 284 -9.73 15.51 3.11
C THR A 284 -10.74 14.56 2.47
N ILE A 285 -11.84 15.09 1.96
CA ILE A 285 -12.85 14.31 1.22
C ILE A 285 -12.25 13.77 -0.08
N LEU A 286 -11.57 14.62 -0.87
CA LEU A 286 -10.92 14.22 -2.12
C LEU A 286 -9.88 13.12 -1.92
N GLY A 287 -9.04 13.25 -0.88
CA GLY A 287 -8.07 12.21 -0.49
C GLY A 287 -8.73 10.88 -0.18
N SER A 288 -9.87 10.91 0.51
CA SER A 288 -10.65 9.70 0.81
C SER A 288 -11.23 9.05 -0.45
N VAL A 289 -11.77 9.84 -1.37
CA VAL A 289 -12.28 9.36 -2.67
C VAL A 289 -11.15 8.76 -3.50
N MET A 290 -9.98 9.42 -3.54
CA MET A 290 -8.79 8.92 -4.24
C MET A 290 -8.30 7.61 -3.64
N GLN A 291 -8.23 7.51 -2.31
CA GLN A 291 -7.86 6.27 -1.63
C GLN A 291 -8.81 5.12 -1.99
N PHE A 292 -10.12 5.37 -1.99
CA PHE A 292 -11.12 4.39 -2.39
C PHE A 292 -10.94 3.91 -3.83
N THR A 293 -10.57 4.83 -4.72
CA THR A 293 -10.26 4.52 -6.13
C THR A 293 -8.99 3.68 -6.25
N MET A 294 -7.98 3.91 -5.40
CA MET A 294 -6.70 3.19 -5.48
C MET A 294 -6.75 1.76 -4.95
N LEU A 295 -7.64 1.43 -4.00
CA LEU A 295 -7.67 0.10 -3.38
C LEU A 295 -7.87 -1.06 -4.39
N PRO A 296 -8.88 -1.03 -5.29
CA PRO A 296 -9.04 -2.10 -6.28
C PRO A 296 -7.86 -2.18 -7.26
N LEU A 297 -7.28 -1.04 -7.63
CA LEU A 297 -6.12 -0.98 -8.52
C LEU A 297 -4.88 -1.61 -7.89
N GLN A 298 -4.65 -1.38 -6.60
CA GLN A 298 -3.57 -2.01 -5.85
C GLN A 298 -3.77 -3.52 -5.76
N GLY A 299 -4.97 -3.99 -5.46
CA GLY A 299 -5.29 -5.42 -5.43
C GLY A 299 -5.13 -6.09 -6.81
N LEU A 300 -5.57 -5.42 -7.87
CA LEU A 300 -5.40 -5.89 -9.25
C LEU A 300 -3.91 -6.00 -9.61
N SER A 301 -3.11 -5.01 -9.25
CA SER A 301 -1.67 -4.97 -9.47
C SER A 301 -0.94 -6.09 -8.70
N GLN A 302 -1.31 -6.31 -7.44
CA GLN A 302 -0.77 -7.41 -6.62
C GLN A 302 -1.10 -8.78 -7.20
N GLY A 303 -2.28 -8.94 -7.80
CA GLY A 303 -2.66 -10.17 -8.49
C GLY A 303 -1.92 -10.38 -9.82
N ALA A 304 -1.63 -9.32 -10.56
CA ALA A 304 -0.91 -9.39 -11.84
C ALA A 304 0.59 -9.61 -11.67
N GLN A 305 1.19 -9.08 -10.61
CA GLN A 305 2.63 -9.10 -10.36
C GLN A 305 3.25 -10.50 -10.43
N PRO A 306 2.76 -11.53 -9.72
CA PRO A 306 3.35 -12.88 -9.80
C PRO A 306 3.22 -13.50 -11.20
N ILE A 307 2.14 -13.19 -11.93
CA ILE A 307 1.94 -13.70 -13.29
C ILE A 307 3.03 -13.13 -14.21
N VAL A 308 3.27 -11.83 -14.16
CA VAL A 308 4.27 -11.16 -15.00
C VAL A 308 5.68 -11.62 -14.60
N SER A 309 6.02 -11.58 -13.31
CA SER A 309 7.36 -11.91 -12.82
C SER A 309 7.75 -13.34 -13.08
N PHE A 310 6.86 -14.30 -12.83
CA PHE A 310 7.11 -15.73 -13.09
C PHE A 310 7.31 -16.00 -14.56
N ASN A 311 6.39 -15.53 -15.44
CA ASN A 311 6.48 -15.79 -16.87
C ASN A 311 7.66 -15.06 -17.52
N TYR A 312 8.06 -13.89 -16.98
CA TYR A 312 9.28 -13.23 -17.42
C TYR A 312 10.53 -14.08 -17.08
N GLY A 313 10.58 -14.63 -15.86
CA GLY A 313 11.63 -15.56 -15.45
C GLY A 313 11.67 -16.83 -16.32
N ALA A 314 10.51 -17.37 -16.67
CA ALA A 314 10.36 -18.53 -17.55
C ALA A 314 10.59 -18.23 -19.05
N ASN A 315 10.97 -17.00 -19.41
CA ASN A 315 11.14 -16.52 -20.77
C ASN A 315 9.86 -16.67 -21.65
N ASN A 316 8.69 -16.69 -21.04
CA ASN A 316 7.42 -16.79 -21.74
C ASN A 316 6.83 -15.39 -22.00
N ILE A 317 7.44 -14.69 -22.93
CA ILE A 317 7.13 -13.28 -23.23
C ILE A 317 5.69 -13.09 -23.74
N LYS A 318 5.13 -14.08 -24.47
CA LYS A 318 3.73 -14.04 -24.92
C LYS A 318 2.76 -13.91 -23.75
N ARG A 319 3.00 -14.67 -22.67
CA ARG A 319 2.18 -14.61 -21.45
C ARG A 319 2.39 -13.30 -20.69
N VAL A 320 3.62 -12.79 -20.63
CA VAL A 320 3.94 -11.47 -20.02
C VAL A 320 3.15 -10.36 -20.73
N LYS A 321 3.21 -10.31 -22.08
CA LYS A 321 2.47 -9.32 -22.88
C LYS A 321 0.95 -9.45 -22.70
N LYS A 322 0.43 -10.67 -22.65
CA LYS A 322 -1.00 -10.90 -22.41
C LYS A 322 -1.43 -10.47 -21.01
N ALA A 323 -0.63 -10.77 -19.97
CA ALA A 323 -0.90 -10.35 -18.59
C ALA A 323 -0.89 -8.82 -18.48
N PHE A 324 0.09 -8.15 -19.08
CA PHE A 324 0.14 -6.69 -19.12
C PHE A 324 -1.08 -6.08 -19.83
N ARG A 325 -1.46 -6.60 -21.02
CA ARG A 325 -2.63 -6.08 -21.74
C ARG A 325 -3.91 -6.21 -20.92
N LEU A 326 -4.10 -7.34 -20.22
CA LEU A 326 -5.26 -7.51 -19.35
C LEU A 326 -5.21 -6.58 -18.12
N LEU A 327 -4.04 -6.44 -17.49
CA LEU A 327 -3.85 -5.50 -16.39
C LEU A 327 -4.17 -4.08 -16.83
N LEU A 328 -3.64 -3.63 -17.97
CA LEU A 328 -3.89 -2.32 -18.54
C LEU A 328 -5.38 -2.10 -18.84
N LEU A 329 -6.01 -3.08 -19.51
CA LEU A 329 -7.44 -2.99 -19.84
C LEU A 329 -8.31 -2.89 -18.58
N CYS A 330 -8.08 -3.76 -17.60
CA CYS A 330 -8.86 -3.75 -16.36
C CYS A 330 -8.62 -2.46 -15.55
N SER A 331 -7.36 -2.01 -15.42
CA SER A 331 -7.02 -0.79 -14.68
C SER A 331 -7.61 0.44 -15.36
N LEU A 332 -7.48 0.54 -16.69
CA LEU A 332 -8.00 1.67 -17.46
C LEU A 332 -9.53 1.69 -17.44
N SER A 333 -10.19 0.55 -17.66
CA SER A 333 -11.65 0.45 -17.57
C SER A 333 -12.16 0.89 -16.19
N PHE A 334 -11.50 0.45 -15.13
CA PHE A 334 -11.88 0.84 -13.76
C PHE A 334 -11.68 2.34 -13.52
N THR A 335 -10.55 2.91 -13.93
CA THR A 335 -10.30 4.36 -13.74
C THR A 335 -11.23 5.22 -14.59
N VAL A 336 -11.57 4.78 -15.80
CA VAL A 336 -12.59 5.46 -16.64
C VAL A 336 -13.96 5.44 -15.96
N ILE A 337 -14.39 4.29 -15.44
CA ILE A 337 -15.66 4.17 -14.72
C ILE A 337 -15.67 5.08 -13.49
N MET A 338 -14.63 5.02 -12.64
CA MET A 338 -14.53 5.84 -11.44
C MET A 338 -14.50 7.34 -11.77
N TRP A 339 -13.71 7.71 -12.77
CA TRP A 339 -13.68 9.09 -13.27
C TRP A 339 -15.07 9.55 -13.72
N THR A 340 -15.76 8.75 -14.53
CA THR A 340 -17.11 9.06 -15.01
C THR A 340 -18.09 9.25 -13.86
N VAL A 341 -18.06 8.37 -12.85
CA VAL A 341 -18.93 8.48 -11.67
C VAL A 341 -18.58 9.72 -10.84
N CYS A 342 -17.29 10.02 -10.63
CA CYS A 342 -16.84 11.22 -9.91
C CYS A 342 -17.24 12.52 -10.62
N MET A 343 -17.18 12.53 -11.97
CA MET A 343 -17.52 13.72 -12.77
C MET A 343 -19.02 13.94 -12.89
N LEU A 344 -19.82 12.88 -13.07
CA LEU A 344 -21.26 13.00 -13.27
C LEU A 344 -22.06 13.01 -11.96
N PHE A 345 -21.60 12.28 -10.94
CA PHE A 345 -22.32 12.08 -9.69
C PHE A 345 -21.44 12.34 -8.45
N PRO A 346 -20.76 13.51 -8.34
CA PRO A 346 -19.86 13.80 -7.22
C PRO A 346 -20.56 13.74 -5.87
N GLN A 347 -21.87 14.06 -5.82
CA GLN A 347 -22.67 14.02 -4.59
C GLN A 347 -22.75 12.63 -3.95
N LEU A 348 -22.63 11.54 -4.72
CA LEU A 348 -22.61 10.17 -4.17
C LEU A 348 -21.45 9.97 -3.20
N PHE A 349 -20.30 10.55 -3.52
CA PHE A 349 -19.13 10.48 -2.64
C PHE A 349 -19.18 11.53 -1.54
N ILE A 350 -19.48 12.78 -1.89
CA ILE A 350 -19.48 13.92 -0.96
C ILE A 350 -20.51 13.72 0.17
N GLY A 351 -21.70 13.22 -0.16
CA GLY A 351 -22.76 12.96 0.81
C GLY A 351 -22.46 11.90 1.85
N ILE A 352 -21.43 11.05 1.61
CA ILE A 352 -20.94 10.09 2.62
C ILE A 352 -20.16 10.81 3.73
N PHE A 353 -19.49 11.93 3.41
CA PHE A 353 -18.54 12.58 4.32
C PHE A 353 -19.09 13.84 4.98
N THR A 354 -20.01 14.56 4.32
CA THR A 354 -20.54 15.82 4.87
C THR A 354 -22.00 16.04 4.49
N SER A 355 -22.74 16.65 5.44
CA SER A 355 -24.07 17.22 5.24
C SER A 355 -24.05 18.75 5.15
N ASP A 356 -22.88 19.39 5.34
CA ASP A 356 -22.71 20.84 5.21
C ASP A 356 -22.80 21.24 3.72
N ALA A 357 -23.77 22.08 3.41
CA ALA A 357 -24.05 22.51 2.03
C ALA A 357 -22.90 23.33 1.43
N GLN A 358 -22.24 24.19 2.22
CA GLN A 358 -21.14 25.01 1.76
C GLN A 358 -19.90 24.16 1.42
N LEU A 359 -19.52 23.26 2.31
CA LEU A 359 -18.42 22.34 2.09
C LEU A 359 -18.72 21.39 0.92
N ALA A 360 -19.95 20.92 0.81
CA ALA A 360 -20.36 20.04 -0.28
C ALA A 360 -20.26 20.71 -1.65
N GLU A 361 -20.73 21.95 -1.80
CA GLU A 361 -20.64 22.68 -3.06
C GLU A 361 -19.19 23.02 -3.43
N TYR A 362 -18.39 23.42 -2.45
CA TYR A 362 -16.95 23.64 -2.64
C TYR A 362 -16.21 22.36 -3.06
N THR A 363 -16.50 21.25 -2.39
CA THR A 363 -15.90 19.95 -2.73
C THR A 363 -16.32 19.46 -4.10
N LYS A 364 -17.56 19.72 -4.52
CA LYS A 364 -18.06 19.41 -5.85
C LYS A 364 -17.27 20.15 -6.94
N TRP A 365 -16.96 21.42 -6.72
CA TRP A 365 -16.09 22.17 -7.62
C TRP A 365 -14.67 21.59 -7.62
N ALA A 366 -14.10 21.34 -6.46
CA ALA A 366 -12.73 20.84 -6.30
C ALA A 366 -12.51 19.43 -6.88
N ILE A 367 -13.50 18.51 -6.79
CA ILE A 367 -13.39 17.15 -7.32
C ILE A 367 -13.23 17.14 -8.85
N HIS A 368 -13.92 18.06 -9.57
CA HIS A 368 -13.80 18.15 -11.02
C HIS A 368 -12.40 18.55 -11.47
N ILE A 369 -11.67 19.31 -10.65
CA ILE A 369 -10.30 19.74 -10.94
C ILE A 369 -9.33 18.63 -10.52
N TYR A 370 -9.39 18.23 -9.26
CA TYR A 370 -8.43 17.29 -8.66
C TYR A 370 -8.43 15.90 -9.32
N MET A 371 -9.62 15.39 -9.66
CA MET A 371 -9.79 14.07 -10.28
C MET A 371 -9.72 14.09 -11.81
N ALA A 372 -9.44 15.24 -12.45
CA ALA A 372 -9.49 15.38 -13.91
C ALA A 372 -8.61 14.35 -14.66
N ALA A 373 -7.42 14.04 -14.17
CA ALA A 373 -6.48 13.10 -14.79
C ALA A 373 -6.68 11.64 -14.36
N THR A 374 -7.59 11.35 -13.42
CA THR A 374 -7.83 9.97 -12.95
C THR A 374 -8.22 9.03 -14.09
N LEU A 375 -8.85 9.55 -15.12
CA LEU A 375 -9.18 8.83 -16.37
C LEU A 375 -8.01 8.02 -16.93
N ILE A 376 -6.82 8.62 -16.99
CA ILE A 376 -5.61 8.00 -17.57
C ILE A 376 -4.72 7.29 -16.55
N PHE A 377 -5.05 7.42 -15.26
CA PHE A 377 -4.18 6.91 -14.18
C PHE A 377 -4.02 5.39 -14.19
N GLY A 378 -4.98 4.65 -14.77
CA GLY A 378 -4.87 3.21 -14.99
C GLY A 378 -3.64 2.81 -15.81
N ILE A 379 -3.18 3.67 -16.73
CA ILE A 379 -1.95 3.47 -17.52
C ILE A 379 -0.72 3.53 -16.60
N GLN A 380 -0.68 4.54 -15.71
CA GLN A 380 0.41 4.70 -14.73
C GLN A 380 0.56 3.44 -13.90
N ILE A 381 -0.53 2.96 -13.29
CA ILE A 381 -0.54 1.79 -12.43
C ILE A 381 -0.08 0.54 -13.20
N ALA A 382 -0.65 0.26 -14.36
CA ALA A 382 -0.32 -0.93 -15.13
C ALA A 382 1.15 -0.95 -15.58
N CYS A 383 1.67 0.16 -16.08
CA CYS A 383 3.04 0.25 -16.57
C CYS A 383 4.05 0.22 -15.43
N GLN A 384 3.83 0.99 -14.35
CA GLN A 384 4.78 1.05 -13.23
C GLN A 384 4.86 -0.28 -12.48
N GLN A 385 3.72 -0.94 -12.22
CA GLN A 385 3.70 -2.26 -11.60
C GLN A 385 4.37 -3.33 -12.48
N THR A 386 4.23 -3.19 -13.79
CA THR A 386 4.91 -4.11 -14.71
C THR A 386 6.43 -3.88 -14.72
N PHE A 387 6.93 -2.64 -14.63
CA PHE A 387 8.36 -2.39 -14.45
C PHE A 387 8.91 -3.04 -13.17
N ILE A 388 8.17 -2.97 -12.07
CA ILE A 388 8.54 -3.65 -10.81
C ILE A 388 8.54 -5.16 -11.01
N ALA A 389 7.51 -5.70 -11.65
CA ALA A 389 7.38 -7.14 -11.91
C ALA A 389 8.47 -7.70 -12.85
N LEU A 390 8.96 -6.88 -13.78
CA LEU A 390 10.10 -7.20 -14.65
C LEU A 390 11.47 -7.03 -13.97
N GLY A 391 11.51 -6.49 -12.76
CA GLY A 391 12.73 -6.23 -12.00
C GLY A 391 13.51 -5.00 -12.46
N ASN A 392 12.88 -4.08 -13.22
CA ASN A 392 13.51 -2.86 -13.71
C ASN A 392 13.48 -1.75 -12.65
N ALA A 393 14.40 -1.83 -11.67
CA ALA A 393 14.49 -0.90 -10.55
C ALA A 393 14.74 0.54 -11.00
N LYS A 394 15.66 0.76 -11.94
CA LYS A 394 16.07 2.13 -12.36
C LYS A 394 14.90 2.95 -12.89
N VAL A 395 14.13 2.37 -13.83
CA VAL A 395 12.99 3.07 -14.42
C VAL A 395 11.86 3.22 -13.40
N SER A 396 11.58 2.20 -12.60
CA SER A 396 10.53 2.24 -11.59
C SER A 396 10.79 3.32 -10.52
N VAL A 397 12.03 3.45 -10.03
CA VAL A 397 12.43 4.50 -9.07
C VAL A 397 12.35 5.88 -9.70
N PHE A 398 12.85 6.03 -10.93
CA PHE A 398 12.76 7.30 -11.66
C PHE A 398 11.29 7.77 -11.80
N LEU A 399 10.39 6.89 -12.18
CA LEU A 399 8.96 7.22 -12.35
C LEU A 399 8.27 7.59 -11.02
N ALA A 400 8.63 6.91 -9.92
CA ALA A 400 8.12 7.23 -8.60
C ALA A 400 8.58 8.62 -8.13
N LEU A 401 9.87 8.93 -8.29
CA LEU A 401 10.44 10.24 -7.99
C LEU A 401 9.87 11.34 -8.89
N LEU A 402 9.78 11.07 -10.21
CA LEU A 402 9.25 12.02 -11.18
C LEU A 402 7.87 12.51 -10.78
N ARG A 403 6.93 11.58 -10.53
CA ARG A 403 5.54 11.94 -10.23
C ARG A 403 5.40 12.69 -8.90
N LYS A 404 5.93 12.12 -7.82
CA LYS A 404 5.68 12.61 -6.46
C LYS A 404 6.61 13.75 -6.05
N VAL A 405 7.92 13.63 -6.30
CA VAL A 405 8.93 14.54 -5.78
C VAL A 405 9.28 15.64 -6.78
N ILE A 406 9.47 15.27 -8.06
CA ILE A 406 9.93 16.23 -9.07
C ILE A 406 8.79 17.07 -9.64
N LEU A 407 7.61 16.49 -9.81
CA LEU A 407 6.44 17.18 -10.38
C LEU A 407 5.50 17.69 -9.29
N LEU A 408 4.89 16.80 -8.51
CA LEU A 408 3.75 17.15 -7.68
C LEU A 408 4.11 18.14 -6.57
N ILE A 409 5.13 17.86 -5.77
CA ILE A 409 5.52 18.76 -4.67
C ILE A 409 5.88 20.18 -5.20
N PRO A 410 6.74 20.35 -6.21
CA PRO A 410 7.00 21.68 -6.74
C PRO A 410 5.77 22.35 -7.34
N LEU A 411 4.90 21.64 -8.07
CA LEU A 411 3.70 22.21 -8.68
C LEU A 411 2.72 22.76 -7.65
N ILE A 412 2.56 22.14 -6.48
CA ILE A 412 1.73 22.65 -5.37
C ILE A 412 2.13 24.07 -4.97
N TYR A 413 3.43 24.40 -5.00
CA TYR A 413 3.95 25.73 -4.60
C TYR A 413 4.16 26.68 -5.78
N ILE A 414 4.41 26.15 -6.99
CA ILE A 414 4.74 26.98 -8.17
C ILE A 414 3.47 27.45 -8.88
N LEU A 415 2.47 26.54 -9.12
CA LEU A 415 1.27 26.90 -9.88
C LEU A 415 0.47 28.08 -9.29
N PRO A 416 0.33 28.22 -7.96
CA PRO A 416 -0.39 29.37 -7.39
C PRO A 416 0.20 30.75 -7.74
N ASN A 417 1.43 30.80 -8.24
CA ASN A 417 2.04 32.05 -8.67
C ASN A 417 1.63 32.49 -10.08
N PHE A 418 1.06 31.58 -10.87
CA PHE A 418 0.67 31.84 -12.28
C PHE A 418 -0.83 31.96 -12.47
N PHE A 419 -1.65 31.63 -11.48
CA PHE A 419 -3.11 31.67 -11.57
C PHE A 419 -3.71 32.72 -10.63
N ALA A 420 -4.78 33.35 -11.07
CA ALA A 420 -5.54 34.31 -10.26
C ALA A 420 -6.21 33.61 -9.07
N ASP A 421 -6.86 32.46 -9.32
CA ASP A 421 -7.37 31.57 -8.27
C ASP A 421 -6.26 30.61 -7.82
N LYS A 422 -5.63 30.99 -6.71
CA LYS A 422 -4.51 30.23 -6.13
C LYS A 422 -4.93 28.88 -5.58
N THR A 423 -6.15 28.78 -5.08
CA THR A 423 -6.70 27.53 -4.52
C THR A 423 -6.97 26.52 -5.63
N MET A 424 -7.56 27.00 -6.74
CA MET A 424 -7.71 26.18 -7.94
C MET A 424 -6.36 25.65 -8.43
N ALA A 425 -5.34 26.49 -8.44
CA ALA A 425 -4.00 26.12 -8.89
C ALA A 425 -3.37 25.03 -8.01
N VAL A 426 -3.60 25.02 -6.69
CA VAL A 426 -3.16 23.96 -5.80
C VAL A 426 -3.82 22.63 -6.15
N PHE A 427 -5.15 22.61 -6.34
CA PHE A 427 -5.85 21.37 -6.77
C PHE A 427 -5.42 20.92 -8.17
N LEU A 428 -5.08 21.84 -9.06
CA LEU A 428 -4.64 21.55 -10.43
C LEU A 428 -3.25 20.89 -10.46
N ALA A 429 -2.46 21.01 -9.40
CA ALA A 429 -1.13 20.40 -9.31
C ALA A 429 -1.16 18.87 -9.52
N GLU A 430 -2.16 18.17 -8.94
CA GLU A 430 -2.31 16.71 -9.09
C GLU A 430 -2.54 16.29 -10.56
N PRO A 431 -3.59 16.77 -11.27
CA PRO A 431 -3.82 16.34 -12.64
C PRO A 431 -2.70 16.76 -13.61
N VAL A 432 -2.03 17.89 -13.40
CA VAL A 432 -0.88 18.29 -14.23
C VAL A 432 0.29 17.34 -14.03
N ALA A 433 0.63 17.03 -12.77
CA ALA A 433 1.66 16.04 -12.45
C ALA A 433 1.32 14.66 -13.04
N ASP A 434 0.07 14.22 -12.92
CA ASP A 434 -0.38 12.95 -13.43
C ASP A 434 -0.30 12.85 -14.96
N VAL A 435 -0.74 13.85 -15.71
CA VAL A 435 -0.64 13.84 -17.17
C VAL A 435 0.81 13.72 -17.63
N ILE A 436 1.72 14.48 -17.05
CA ILE A 436 3.16 14.42 -17.38
C ILE A 436 3.75 13.05 -17.00
N ALA A 437 3.46 12.58 -15.80
CA ALA A 437 3.97 11.32 -15.30
C ALA A 437 3.43 10.14 -16.12
N VAL A 438 2.12 10.09 -16.40
CA VAL A 438 1.49 9.04 -17.21
C VAL A 438 2.06 9.00 -18.62
N THR A 439 2.20 10.18 -19.25
CA THR A 439 2.78 10.27 -20.60
C THR A 439 4.22 9.75 -20.62
N THR A 440 5.06 10.19 -19.67
CA THR A 440 6.44 9.73 -19.54
C THR A 440 6.50 8.23 -19.30
N THR A 441 5.67 7.72 -18.40
CA THR A 441 5.57 6.29 -18.09
C THR A 441 5.15 5.48 -19.29
N ALA A 442 4.14 5.92 -20.04
CA ALA A 442 3.67 5.25 -21.25
C ALA A 442 4.76 5.19 -22.33
N VAL A 443 5.49 6.29 -22.55
CA VAL A 443 6.58 6.34 -23.53
C VAL A 443 7.72 5.40 -23.15
N LEU A 444 8.15 5.43 -21.88
CA LEU A 444 9.22 4.54 -21.41
C LEU A 444 8.78 3.07 -21.47
N PHE A 445 7.52 2.79 -21.10
CA PHE A 445 7.01 1.44 -21.16
C PHE A 445 6.85 0.94 -22.60
N ALA A 446 6.41 1.77 -23.53
CA ALA A 446 6.33 1.42 -24.93
C ALA A 446 7.69 1.00 -25.52
N LYS A 447 8.79 1.70 -25.10
CA LYS A 447 10.15 1.30 -25.46
C LYS A 447 10.51 -0.07 -24.88
N GLU A 448 10.22 -0.29 -23.60
CA GLU A 448 10.50 -1.57 -22.94
C GLU A 448 9.66 -2.72 -23.54
N TYR A 449 8.37 -2.48 -23.79
CA TYR A 449 7.47 -3.46 -24.41
C TYR A 449 7.94 -3.94 -25.78
N ARG A 450 8.56 -3.03 -26.59
CA ARG A 450 9.17 -3.38 -27.88
C ARG A 450 10.45 -4.18 -27.71
N ARG A 451 11.18 -4.00 -26.60
CA ARG A 451 12.41 -4.76 -26.28
C ARG A 451 12.10 -6.19 -25.82
N LEU A 452 10.92 -6.43 -25.29
CA LEU A 452 10.46 -7.78 -24.96
C LEU A 452 10.24 -8.54 -26.28
N LYS A 453 11.32 -9.17 -26.77
CA LYS A 453 11.26 -10.02 -27.97
C LYS A 453 10.68 -11.38 -27.61
N GLU A 454 9.87 -11.92 -28.51
CA GLU A 454 9.28 -13.26 -28.38
C GLU A 454 10.31 -14.34 -28.68
#